data_a76427e649cb1c611e160df86b93d806
#
_entry.id   a76427e649cb1c611e160df86b93d806
#
_cell.length_a   1.000
_cell.length_b   1.000
_cell.length_c   1.000
_cell.angle_alpha   90.00
_cell.angle_beta   90.00
_cell.angle_gamma   90.00
#
_symmetry.space_group_name_H-M   'P 1'
#
loop_
_entity.id
_entity.type
_entity.pdbx_description
1 polymer ?
#
loop_
_entity_poly.entity_id
_entity_poly.type
_entity_poly.pdbx_seq_one_letter_code
_entity_poly.pdbx_strand_id
1 'polypeptide(L)'
;MNSTSKGKLLVIDDEERLRKLLVRILQLEDFEVLEAANAKDGLRKLDHEVVNVVISDVKLPDGNGIELTKTIKAAHPATEIIVLTAYGTIGDGVTAIKNGAFDYITKGDDNEKIIPLVNKAMDKALLQQKVFELETKLSTKFGFDRIIGTSPAIAAAIKLAQRVAVTDTTVLILGETGTGKEVFAEAIHQASPRNLKPFVAINCSAFSRELLESELFGHKAGSFTGAVKDKKGLFEEANGGTIFLDEIGELDHDLQAKLLRVLETQQFLKIGDTKPTKVSVRILAATNRNLQDEVAHDKFRSDLFYRLSVFQITLPALRERKTDIGLIAQNFIQHFAAKVNKHITGGTPEFLKKIEAYNWPGNVRELKNVIERAVILCDGHELDASLLPYEFEVAPSQSNNISAFDLSSIEKLHIQRVLNHTHGNRAEAARLLNIGIATLYRKLKEYGLE
;
A
#
# COMPACT_ATOMS: atom_id res chain seq x y z
N MET A 1 -35.08 21.94 -1.53
CA MET A 1 -33.90 22.50 -2.22
C MET A 1 -32.77 22.47 -1.23
N ASN A 2 -31.90 21.48 -1.31
CA ASN A 2 -30.67 21.46 -0.51
C ASN A 2 -29.70 22.46 -1.14
N SER A 3 -29.63 23.67 -0.60
CA SER A 3 -28.56 24.60 -0.94
C SER A 3 -27.26 23.99 -0.38
N THR A 4 -26.39 23.52 -1.26
CA THR A 4 -25.02 23.11 -0.89
C THR A 4 -24.30 24.39 -0.45
N SER A 5 -24.05 24.53 0.87
CA SER A 5 -23.24 25.61 1.44
C SER A 5 -21.87 25.67 0.73
N LYS A 6 -21.39 26.88 0.42
CA LYS A 6 -20.08 27.13 -0.19
C LYS A 6 -18.90 26.73 0.72
N GLY A 7 -19.15 26.48 2.02
CA GLY A 7 -18.18 26.12 3.04
C GLY A 7 -18.51 26.69 4.40
N LYS A 8 -17.73 26.32 5.42
CA LYS A 8 -17.98 26.72 6.81
C LYS A 8 -16.94 27.73 7.29
N LEU A 9 -17.45 28.81 7.87
CA LEU A 9 -16.68 29.94 8.41
C LEU A 9 -16.85 30.04 9.93
N LEU A 10 -15.85 30.57 10.61
CA LEU A 10 -15.92 30.96 12.02
C LEU A 10 -15.52 32.43 12.16
N VAL A 11 -16.39 33.25 12.74
CA VAL A 11 -16.11 34.66 13.05
C VAL A 11 -15.83 34.77 14.54
N ILE A 12 -14.65 35.30 14.91
CA ILE A 12 -14.20 35.49 16.28
C ILE A 12 -14.02 37.03 16.49
N ASP A 13 -14.93 37.66 17.20
CA ASP A 13 -14.87 39.09 17.48
C ASP A 13 -15.65 39.36 18.78
N ASP A 14 -15.13 40.14 19.69
CA ASP A 14 -15.79 40.47 20.97
C ASP A 14 -16.92 41.49 20.80
N GLU A 15 -16.86 42.29 19.73
CA GLU A 15 -17.91 43.31 19.42
C GLU A 15 -19.13 42.63 18.80
N GLU A 16 -20.19 42.43 19.60
CA GLU A 16 -21.39 41.70 19.21
C GLU A 16 -22.07 42.27 17.94
N ARG A 17 -22.09 43.60 17.80
CA ARG A 17 -22.73 44.25 16.64
C ARG A 17 -22.00 43.95 15.34
N LEU A 18 -20.67 44.07 15.36
CA LEU A 18 -19.85 43.79 14.19
C LEU A 18 -19.84 42.30 13.86
N ARG A 19 -19.71 41.45 14.86
CA ARG A 19 -19.78 39.98 14.69
C ARG A 19 -21.08 39.56 14.01
N LYS A 20 -22.24 40.03 14.50
CA LYS A 20 -23.55 39.72 13.89
C LYS A 20 -23.71 40.28 12.48
N LEU A 21 -23.16 41.45 12.20
CA LEU A 21 -23.17 42.03 10.86
C LEU A 21 -22.37 41.15 9.87
N LEU A 22 -21.15 40.78 10.24
CA LEU A 22 -20.29 39.89 9.42
C LEU A 22 -20.96 38.55 9.18
N VAL A 23 -21.49 37.92 10.23
CA VAL A 23 -22.21 36.63 10.12
C VAL A 23 -23.36 36.78 9.11
N ARG A 24 -24.16 37.83 9.19
CA ARG A 24 -25.29 38.06 8.27
C ARG A 24 -24.84 38.26 6.83
N ILE A 25 -23.77 39.02 6.59
CA ILE A 25 -23.23 39.27 5.25
C ILE A 25 -22.74 37.97 4.65
N LEU A 26 -22.01 37.16 5.40
CA LEU A 26 -21.44 35.89 4.93
C LEU A 26 -22.53 34.82 4.71
N GLN A 27 -23.58 34.82 5.53
CA GLN A 27 -24.72 33.91 5.33
C GLN A 27 -25.52 34.26 4.05
N LEU A 28 -25.59 35.53 3.66
CA LEU A 28 -26.22 35.98 2.39
C LEU A 28 -25.42 35.49 1.17
N GLU A 29 -24.16 35.13 1.34
CA GLU A 29 -23.28 34.57 0.31
C GLU A 29 -23.27 33.03 0.31
N ASP A 30 -24.26 32.39 0.94
CA ASP A 30 -24.40 30.94 1.06
C ASP A 30 -23.31 30.21 1.88
N PHE A 31 -22.62 30.91 2.79
CA PHE A 31 -21.71 30.29 3.74
C PHE A 31 -22.43 29.83 5.01
N GLU A 32 -22.01 28.72 5.57
CA GLU A 32 -22.34 28.31 6.93
C GLU A 32 -21.41 29.03 7.90
N VAL A 33 -21.97 29.85 8.84
CA VAL A 33 -21.14 30.69 9.68
C VAL A 33 -21.38 30.41 11.15
N LEU A 34 -20.29 30.05 11.85
CA LEU A 34 -20.21 29.97 13.30
C LEU A 34 -19.69 31.30 13.86
N GLU A 35 -20.08 31.63 15.08
CA GLU A 35 -19.61 32.84 15.76
C GLU A 35 -19.03 32.54 17.13
N ALA A 36 -17.99 33.26 17.55
CA ALA A 36 -17.39 33.19 18.88
C ALA A 36 -17.07 34.58 19.39
N ALA A 37 -17.25 34.82 20.68
CA ALA A 37 -16.99 36.13 21.30
C ALA A 37 -15.56 36.27 21.85
N ASN A 38 -14.78 35.20 21.87
CA ASN A 38 -13.41 35.17 22.39
C ASN A 38 -12.61 34.01 21.78
N ALA A 39 -11.30 34.03 21.97
CA ALA A 39 -10.37 33.00 21.41
C ALA A 39 -10.67 31.59 21.93
N LYS A 40 -10.95 31.44 23.23
CA LYS A 40 -11.22 30.15 23.86
C LYS A 40 -12.46 29.46 23.29
N ASP A 41 -13.56 30.23 23.08
CA ASP A 41 -14.79 29.70 22.44
C ASP A 41 -14.54 29.36 20.98
N GLY A 42 -13.75 30.18 20.28
CA GLY A 42 -13.33 29.93 18.90
C GLY A 42 -12.57 28.64 18.76
N LEU A 43 -11.54 28.39 19.58
CA LEU A 43 -10.75 27.15 19.58
C LEU A 43 -11.62 25.93 19.90
N ARG A 44 -12.52 26.02 20.89
CA ARG A 44 -13.43 24.93 21.21
C ARG A 44 -14.31 24.52 20.03
N LYS A 45 -14.77 25.50 19.23
CA LYS A 45 -15.59 25.22 18.03
C LYS A 45 -14.75 24.58 16.92
N LEU A 46 -13.52 25.00 16.74
CA LEU A 46 -12.58 24.38 15.80
C LEU A 46 -12.26 22.92 16.14
N ASP A 47 -12.23 22.56 17.43
CA ASP A 47 -12.01 21.18 17.87
C ASP A 47 -13.20 20.25 17.57
N HIS A 48 -14.43 20.82 17.49
CA HIS A 48 -15.65 20.02 17.27
C HIS A 48 -16.21 20.10 15.85
N GLU A 49 -15.81 21.12 15.08
CA GLU A 49 -16.36 21.41 13.76
C GLU A 49 -15.26 21.62 12.73
N VAL A 50 -15.44 21.09 11.53
CA VAL A 50 -14.52 21.34 10.42
C VAL A 50 -14.81 22.74 9.86
N VAL A 51 -13.91 23.70 10.11
CA VAL A 51 -13.99 25.07 9.64
C VAL A 51 -12.97 25.34 8.57
N ASN A 52 -13.40 25.87 7.43
CA ASN A 52 -12.53 26.16 6.30
C ASN A 52 -11.79 27.50 6.46
N VAL A 53 -12.49 28.54 6.90
CA VAL A 53 -11.92 29.88 7.07
C VAL A 53 -12.32 30.46 8.42
N VAL A 54 -11.36 31.04 9.12
CA VAL A 54 -11.56 31.82 10.37
C VAL A 54 -11.36 33.30 10.07
N ILE A 55 -12.26 34.12 10.53
CA ILE A 55 -12.12 35.58 10.55
C ILE A 55 -11.97 35.96 12.01
N SER A 56 -10.85 36.51 12.43
CA SER A 56 -10.54 36.79 13.83
C SER A 56 -10.13 38.26 14.03
N ASP A 57 -10.72 38.91 15.02
CA ASP A 57 -10.18 40.21 15.48
C ASP A 57 -8.79 40.04 16.09
N VAL A 58 -7.94 41.06 15.92
CA VAL A 58 -6.63 41.19 16.57
C VAL A 58 -6.78 41.31 18.09
N LYS A 59 -7.74 42.13 18.56
CA LYS A 59 -7.96 42.38 19.99
C LYS A 59 -9.11 41.51 20.49
N LEU A 60 -8.78 40.49 21.25
CA LEU A 60 -9.77 39.62 21.89
C LEU A 60 -9.64 39.77 23.43
N PRO A 61 -10.74 39.58 24.19
CA PRO A 61 -10.74 39.79 25.63
C PRO A 61 -9.84 38.81 26.40
N ASP A 62 -9.55 37.66 25.81
CA ASP A 62 -8.77 36.57 26.37
C ASP A 62 -7.47 36.30 25.62
N GLY A 63 -7.09 37.14 24.64
CA GLY A 63 -5.85 36.94 23.90
C GLY A 63 -5.65 37.87 22.71
N ASN A 64 -4.60 37.59 21.94
CA ASN A 64 -4.26 38.31 20.72
C ASN A 64 -4.55 37.44 19.49
N GLY A 65 -5.37 37.93 18.55
CA GLY A 65 -5.75 37.20 17.32
C GLY A 65 -4.57 36.86 16.41
N ILE A 66 -3.48 37.62 16.49
CA ILE A 66 -2.25 37.31 15.74
C ILE A 66 -1.55 36.05 16.32
N GLU A 67 -1.52 35.90 17.66
CA GLU A 67 -1.00 34.71 18.31
C GLU A 67 -1.94 33.52 18.15
N LEU A 68 -3.26 33.78 18.20
CA LEU A 68 -4.29 32.78 17.90
C LEU A 68 -4.12 32.17 16.52
N THR A 69 -3.72 32.95 15.51
CA THR A 69 -3.40 32.48 14.15
C THR A 69 -2.37 31.38 14.18
N LYS A 70 -1.27 31.55 14.91
CA LYS A 70 -0.21 30.54 15.04
C LYS A 70 -0.74 29.25 15.69
N THR A 71 -1.57 29.39 16.72
CA THR A 71 -2.16 28.25 17.43
C THR A 71 -3.11 27.46 16.51
N ILE A 72 -3.98 28.14 15.77
CA ILE A 72 -4.92 27.53 14.85
C ILE A 72 -4.16 26.84 13.71
N LYS A 73 -3.15 27.49 13.09
CA LYS A 73 -2.37 26.88 12.00
C LYS A 73 -1.57 25.65 12.43
N ALA A 74 -1.14 25.59 13.69
CA ALA A 74 -0.46 24.40 14.23
C ALA A 74 -1.41 23.21 14.42
N ALA A 75 -2.67 23.46 14.87
CA ALA A 75 -3.65 22.41 15.14
C ALA A 75 -4.48 22.05 13.89
N HIS A 76 -4.81 23.04 13.05
CA HIS A 76 -5.68 22.95 11.87
C HIS A 76 -4.98 23.55 10.64
N PRO A 77 -3.98 22.88 10.04
CA PRO A 77 -3.16 23.44 8.95
C PRO A 77 -3.93 23.82 7.69
N ALA A 78 -5.06 23.15 7.42
CA ALA A 78 -5.90 23.38 6.25
C ALA A 78 -6.85 24.59 6.42
N THR A 79 -7.07 25.05 7.66
CA THR A 79 -7.92 26.22 7.93
C THR A 79 -7.18 27.50 7.57
N GLU A 80 -7.78 28.35 6.72
CA GLU A 80 -7.24 29.67 6.40
C GLU A 80 -7.75 30.72 7.37
N ILE A 81 -6.92 31.75 7.68
CA ILE A 81 -7.23 32.74 8.70
C ILE A 81 -7.12 34.14 8.11
N ILE A 82 -8.16 34.94 8.25
CA ILE A 82 -8.21 36.37 7.92
C ILE A 82 -8.25 37.14 9.22
N VAL A 83 -7.34 38.07 9.42
CA VAL A 83 -7.26 38.88 10.65
C VAL A 83 -7.93 40.23 10.42
N LEU A 84 -8.85 40.62 11.31
CA LEU A 84 -9.48 41.94 11.32
C LEU A 84 -8.73 42.88 12.29
N THR A 85 -8.47 44.10 11.89
CA THR A 85 -7.80 45.10 12.75
C THR A 85 -8.53 46.46 12.71
N ALA A 86 -8.75 47.09 13.85
CA ALA A 86 -9.34 48.42 13.93
C ALA A 86 -8.34 49.53 13.56
N TYR A 87 -7.03 49.28 13.78
CA TYR A 87 -5.95 50.21 13.47
C TYR A 87 -4.84 49.42 12.77
N GLY A 88 -4.91 49.36 11.44
CA GLY A 88 -3.93 48.66 10.65
C GLY A 88 -2.57 49.35 10.67
N THR A 89 -1.73 49.06 11.67
CA THR A 89 -0.32 49.34 11.49
C THR A 89 0.24 48.33 10.51
N ILE A 90 1.06 48.80 9.58
CA ILE A 90 1.75 47.88 8.62
C ILE A 90 2.47 46.75 9.35
N GLY A 91 2.94 47.01 10.57
CA GLY A 91 3.61 46.05 11.43
C GLY A 91 2.73 44.88 11.88
N ASP A 92 1.50 45.10 12.25
CA ASP A 92 0.56 44.09 12.72
C ASP A 92 0.14 43.17 11.58
N GLY A 93 -0.10 43.71 10.37
CA GLY A 93 -0.41 42.95 9.18
C GLY A 93 0.74 42.04 8.76
N VAL A 94 1.99 42.56 8.75
CA VAL A 94 3.17 41.76 8.43
C VAL A 94 3.37 40.64 9.46
N THR A 95 3.10 40.89 10.74
CA THR A 95 3.24 39.88 11.80
C THR A 95 2.15 38.80 11.67
N ALA A 96 0.90 39.18 11.33
CA ALA A 96 -0.17 38.23 11.08
C ALA A 96 0.19 37.27 9.93
N ILE A 97 0.67 37.79 8.80
CA ILE A 97 1.13 36.99 7.65
C ILE A 97 2.28 36.06 8.02
N LYS A 98 3.26 36.57 8.78
CA LYS A 98 4.40 35.73 9.27
C LYS A 98 3.94 34.58 10.18
N ASN A 99 2.86 34.77 10.93
CA ASN A 99 2.25 33.76 11.79
C ASN A 99 1.31 32.81 11.03
N GLY A 100 1.16 32.96 9.70
CA GLY A 100 0.38 32.05 8.85
C GLY A 100 -1.02 32.52 8.53
N ALA A 101 -1.38 33.80 8.79
CA ALA A 101 -2.63 34.37 8.29
C ALA A 101 -2.63 34.37 6.76
N PHE A 102 -3.80 34.12 6.17
CA PHE A 102 -4.01 34.24 4.72
C PHE A 102 -3.90 35.71 4.29
N ASP A 103 -4.56 36.57 5.03
CA ASP A 103 -4.53 38.03 4.82
C ASP A 103 -5.02 38.77 6.05
N TYR A 104 -5.00 40.11 6.00
CA TYR A 104 -5.58 40.96 7.01
C TYR A 104 -6.46 42.07 6.39
N ILE A 105 -7.47 42.56 7.13
CA ILE A 105 -8.41 43.60 6.70
C ILE A 105 -8.57 44.61 7.82
N THR A 106 -8.64 45.92 7.45
CA THR A 106 -8.99 47.00 8.36
C THR A 106 -10.50 47.09 8.56
N LYS A 107 -10.98 47.21 9.82
CA LYS A 107 -12.39 47.38 10.14
C LYS A 107 -12.86 48.76 9.63
N GLY A 108 -13.95 48.80 8.86
CA GLY A 108 -14.67 50.02 8.47
C GLY A 108 -14.53 50.43 7.00
N ASP A 109 -13.34 50.52 6.44
CA ASP A 109 -13.13 51.04 5.07
C ASP A 109 -13.13 49.95 3.98
N ASP A 110 -13.03 48.69 4.34
CA ASP A 110 -12.79 47.60 3.40
C ASP A 110 -13.90 46.54 3.34
N ASN A 111 -15.14 46.88 3.76
CA ASN A 111 -16.27 45.91 3.78
C ASN A 111 -16.55 45.31 2.39
N GLU A 112 -16.27 46.03 1.28
CA GLU A 112 -16.42 45.52 -0.07
C GLU A 112 -15.35 44.49 -0.46
N LYS A 113 -14.21 44.46 0.25
CA LYS A 113 -13.10 43.55 -0.02
C LYS A 113 -13.22 42.23 0.74
N ILE A 114 -14.05 42.15 1.79
CA ILE A 114 -14.13 40.99 2.67
C ILE A 114 -14.64 39.77 1.91
N ILE A 115 -15.67 39.87 1.10
CA ILE A 115 -16.27 38.77 0.35
C ILE A 115 -15.28 38.18 -0.67
N PRO A 116 -14.64 38.98 -1.56
CA PRO A 116 -13.62 38.47 -2.48
C PRO A 116 -12.45 37.80 -1.76
N LEU A 117 -12.05 38.31 -0.59
CA LEU A 117 -10.98 37.75 0.18
C LEU A 117 -11.37 36.43 0.85
N VAL A 118 -12.56 36.34 1.43
CA VAL A 118 -13.13 35.12 2.00
C VAL A 118 -13.27 34.03 0.92
N ASN A 119 -13.76 34.38 -0.28
CA ASN A 119 -13.82 33.41 -1.39
C ASN A 119 -12.44 32.85 -1.76
N LYS A 120 -11.42 33.71 -1.89
CA LYS A 120 -10.05 33.25 -2.16
C LYS A 120 -9.49 32.36 -1.04
N ALA A 121 -9.73 32.73 0.22
CA ALA A 121 -9.33 31.93 1.37
C ALA A 121 -10.07 30.59 1.41
N MET A 122 -11.35 30.59 1.07
CA MET A 122 -12.19 29.39 0.97
C MET A 122 -11.68 28.44 -0.12
N ASP A 123 -11.43 28.95 -1.33
CA ASP A 123 -10.90 28.16 -2.43
C ASP A 123 -9.58 27.48 -2.04
N LYS A 124 -8.69 28.21 -1.38
CA LYS A 124 -7.42 27.67 -0.89
C LYS A 124 -7.63 26.62 0.20
N ALA A 125 -8.51 26.87 1.17
CA ALA A 125 -8.81 25.93 2.26
C ALA A 125 -9.43 24.62 1.73
N LEU A 126 -10.39 24.72 0.80
CA LEU A 126 -11.02 23.56 0.17
C LEU A 126 -10.01 22.75 -0.65
N LEU A 127 -9.10 23.43 -1.38
CA LEU A 127 -8.05 22.76 -2.11
C LEU A 127 -7.08 22.02 -1.17
N GLN A 128 -6.65 22.65 -0.07
CA GLN A 128 -5.80 22.03 0.93
C GLN A 128 -6.49 20.85 1.63
N GLN A 129 -7.76 20.98 1.97
CA GLN A 129 -8.56 19.90 2.52
C GLN A 129 -8.63 18.71 1.54
N LYS A 130 -8.85 18.99 0.25
CA LYS A 130 -8.88 17.95 -0.77
C LYS A 130 -7.55 17.22 -0.93
N VAL A 131 -6.44 17.96 -0.89
CA VAL A 131 -5.08 17.38 -0.88
C VAL A 131 -4.91 16.48 0.34
N PHE A 132 -5.26 16.95 1.53
CA PHE A 132 -5.17 16.17 2.77
C PHE A 132 -6.03 14.90 2.74
N GLU A 133 -7.26 14.98 2.22
CA GLU A 133 -8.13 13.81 2.03
C GLU A 133 -7.53 12.80 1.05
N LEU A 134 -6.92 13.28 -0.05
CA LEU A 134 -6.26 12.41 -1.03
C LEU A 134 -5.00 11.76 -0.45
N GLU A 135 -4.18 12.50 0.29
CA GLU A 135 -3.00 11.98 0.99
C GLU A 135 -3.40 10.93 2.04
N THR A 136 -4.46 11.19 2.82
CA THR A 136 -4.99 10.23 3.80
C THR A 136 -5.51 8.96 3.11
N LYS A 137 -6.24 9.10 1.99
CA LYS A 137 -6.69 7.95 1.20
C LYS A 137 -5.52 7.15 0.60
N LEU A 138 -4.46 7.83 0.18
CA LEU A 138 -3.24 7.18 -0.29
C LEU A 138 -2.53 6.46 0.86
N SER A 139 -2.41 7.06 2.03
CA SER A 139 -1.76 6.44 3.19
C SER A 139 -2.50 5.19 3.66
N THR A 140 -3.84 5.22 3.72
CA THR A 140 -4.65 4.04 4.05
C THR A 140 -4.61 2.98 2.95
N LYS A 141 -4.47 3.40 1.68
CA LYS A 141 -4.39 2.47 0.55
C LYS A 141 -3.05 1.75 0.45
N PHE A 142 -1.94 2.34 0.89
CA PHE A 142 -0.58 1.82 0.72
C PHE A 142 0.20 1.64 2.03
N GLY A 143 -0.36 1.99 3.19
CA GLY A 143 0.28 1.91 4.49
C GLY A 143 0.30 0.50 5.10
N PHE A 144 0.89 0.39 6.30
CA PHE A 144 0.95 -0.87 7.07
C PHE A 144 -0.43 -1.43 7.44
N ASP A 145 -1.48 -0.62 7.44
CA ASP A 145 -2.87 -1.03 7.70
C ASP A 145 -3.42 -2.01 6.63
N ARG A 146 -2.78 -2.08 5.46
CA ARG A 146 -3.08 -3.10 4.43
C ARG A 146 -2.58 -4.49 4.77
N ILE A 147 -1.62 -4.59 5.66
CA ILE A 147 -1.04 -5.87 6.04
C ILE A 147 -1.94 -6.52 7.06
N ILE A 148 -2.76 -7.47 6.60
CA ILE A 148 -3.72 -8.19 7.41
C ILE A 148 -3.00 -9.28 8.19
N GLY A 149 -3.15 -9.27 9.52
CA GLY A 149 -2.63 -10.29 10.40
C GLY A 149 -2.36 -9.76 11.80
N THR A 150 -2.53 -10.64 12.79
CA THR A 150 -2.32 -10.36 14.22
C THR A 150 -1.30 -11.33 14.85
N SER A 151 -0.80 -12.29 14.06
CA SER A 151 0.19 -13.26 14.56
C SER A 151 1.48 -12.56 15.01
N PRO A 152 2.17 -13.09 16.04
CA PRO A 152 3.42 -12.51 16.54
C PRO A 152 4.50 -12.37 15.44
N ALA A 153 4.55 -13.33 14.51
CA ALA A 153 5.54 -13.33 13.41
C ALA A 153 5.36 -12.16 12.47
N ILE A 154 4.12 -11.89 12.00
CA ILE A 154 3.84 -10.76 11.12
C ILE A 154 3.96 -9.41 11.85
N ALA A 155 3.52 -9.35 13.13
CA ALA A 155 3.65 -8.17 13.96
C ALA A 155 5.12 -7.76 14.17
N ALA A 156 6.02 -8.74 14.37
CA ALA A 156 7.46 -8.50 14.46
C ALA A 156 8.03 -7.93 13.14
N ALA A 157 7.64 -8.49 11.99
CA ALA A 157 8.05 -7.99 10.68
C ALA A 157 7.55 -6.56 10.42
N ILE A 158 6.29 -6.26 10.75
CA ILE A 158 5.71 -4.90 10.66
C ILE A 158 6.50 -3.92 11.53
N LYS A 159 6.80 -4.28 12.79
CA LYS A 159 7.55 -3.42 13.71
C LYS A 159 8.95 -3.09 13.19
N LEU A 160 9.64 -4.07 12.59
CA LEU A 160 10.94 -3.84 11.96
C LEU A 160 10.80 -2.92 10.73
N ALA A 161 9.80 -3.15 9.90
CA ALA A 161 9.53 -2.34 8.73
C ALA A 161 9.22 -0.87 9.09
N GLN A 162 8.41 -0.63 10.12
CA GLN A 162 8.12 0.70 10.64
C GLN A 162 9.37 1.43 11.13
N ARG A 163 10.27 0.72 11.84
CA ARG A 163 11.52 1.31 12.34
C ARG A 163 12.46 1.74 11.21
N VAL A 164 12.57 0.94 10.16
CA VAL A 164 13.46 1.26 9.03
C VAL A 164 12.82 2.24 8.05
N ALA A 165 11.50 2.36 8.04
CA ALA A 165 10.79 3.23 7.10
C ALA A 165 11.25 4.69 7.18
N VAL A 166 11.50 5.21 8.39
CA VAL A 166 11.91 6.61 8.63
C VAL A 166 13.36 6.91 8.25
N THR A 167 14.12 5.92 7.80
CA THR A 167 15.52 6.05 7.35
C THR A 167 15.64 5.91 5.84
N ASP A 168 16.77 6.33 5.27
CA ASP A 168 17.11 6.11 3.85
C ASP A 168 17.89 4.79 3.63
N THR A 169 17.98 3.94 4.65
CA THR A 169 18.72 2.68 4.59
C THR A 169 18.11 1.73 3.54
N THR A 170 18.99 1.03 2.81
CA THR A 170 18.61 -0.08 1.94
C THR A 170 17.98 -1.21 2.76
N VAL A 171 16.89 -1.77 2.27
CA VAL A 171 16.16 -2.87 2.93
C VAL A 171 16.09 -4.07 2.00
N LEU A 172 16.46 -5.23 2.51
CA LEU A 172 16.29 -6.52 1.84
C LEU A 172 15.12 -7.27 2.48
N ILE A 173 14.06 -7.51 1.70
CA ILE A 173 12.86 -8.23 2.13
C ILE A 173 12.97 -9.68 1.66
N LEU A 174 13.08 -10.59 2.61
CA LEU A 174 13.17 -12.03 2.36
C LEU A 174 11.81 -12.70 2.60
N GLY A 175 11.50 -13.72 1.83
CA GLY A 175 10.29 -14.50 2.03
C GLY A 175 9.87 -15.26 0.78
N GLU A 176 9.13 -16.32 0.98
CA GLU A 176 8.63 -17.15 -0.11
C GLU A 176 7.78 -16.35 -1.10
N THR A 177 7.62 -16.90 -2.29
CA THR A 177 6.72 -16.30 -3.30
C THR A 177 5.29 -16.20 -2.76
N GLY A 178 4.66 -15.03 -2.95
CA GLY A 178 3.28 -14.81 -2.53
C GLY A 178 3.09 -14.42 -1.06
N THR A 179 4.15 -14.19 -0.27
CA THR A 179 4.06 -13.74 1.14
C THR A 179 3.65 -12.28 1.31
N GLY A 180 3.75 -11.46 0.24
CA GLY A 180 3.38 -10.04 0.25
C GLY A 180 4.57 -9.08 0.31
N LYS A 181 5.75 -9.46 -0.20
CA LYS A 181 6.97 -8.63 -0.22
C LYS A 181 6.73 -7.24 -0.82
N GLU A 182 5.99 -7.14 -1.93
CA GLU A 182 5.65 -5.87 -2.57
C GLU A 182 4.77 -4.97 -1.68
N VAL A 183 3.78 -5.56 -1.00
CA VAL A 183 2.91 -4.82 -0.05
C VAL A 183 3.73 -4.23 1.10
N PHE A 184 4.75 -4.97 1.60
CA PHE A 184 5.68 -4.45 2.60
C PHE A 184 6.56 -3.33 2.05
N ALA A 185 7.04 -3.44 0.81
CA ALA A 185 7.83 -2.39 0.18
C ALA A 185 7.03 -1.10 -0.03
N GLU A 186 5.78 -1.21 -0.49
CA GLU A 186 4.84 -0.08 -0.59
C GLU A 186 4.61 0.57 0.79
N ALA A 187 4.37 -0.24 1.84
CA ALA A 187 4.12 0.25 3.18
C ALA A 187 5.36 0.96 3.78
N ILE A 188 6.57 0.44 3.54
CA ILE A 188 7.83 1.07 3.95
C ILE A 188 8.01 2.41 3.24
N HIS A 189 7.74 2.49 1.94
CA HIS A 189 7.81 3.73 1.19
C HIS A 189 6.81 4.76 1.73
N GLN A 190 5.55 4.35 1.92
CA GLN A 190 4.48 5.22 2.40
C GLN A 190 4.74 5.79 3.79
N ALA A 191 5.39 5.02 4.67
CA ALA A 191 5.78 5.47 6.01
C ALA A 191 7.14 6.20 6.05
N SER A 192 7.74 6.48 4.88
CA SER A 192 9.05 7.14 4.78
C SER A 192 8.93 8.65 4.56
N PRO A 193 10.02 9.43 4.78
CA PRO A 193 10.08 10.84 4.39
C PRO A 193 9.90 11.09 2.88
N ARG A 194 9.95 10.01 2.06
CA ARG A 194 9.79 10.05 0.60
C ARG A 194 8.39 9.63 0.12
N ASN A 195 7.40 9.55 1.01
CA ASN A 195 6.04 9.05 0.71
C ASN A 195 5.31 9.81 -0.41
N LEU A 196 5.61 11.10 -0.60
CA LEU A 196 5.06 11.95 -1.69
C LEU A 196 5.92 11.93 -2.97
N LYS A 197 7.00 11.15 -2.99
CA LYS A 197 7.91 11.01 -4.13
C LYS A 197 7.60 9.72 -4.89
N PRO A 198 8.13 9.53 -6.11
CA PRO A 198 7.86 8.34 -6.88
C PRO A 198 8.23 7.05 -6.15
N PHE A 199 7.35 6.04 -6.24
CA PHE A 199 7.63 4.64 -5.93
C PHE A 199 7.63 3.86 -7.24
N VAL A 200 8.79 3.35 -7.63
CA VAL A 200 8.97 2.61 -8.87
C VAL A 200 9.29 1.17 -8.54
N ALA A 201 8.41 0.24 -8.95
CA ALA A 201 8.58 -1.19 -8.72
C ALA A 201 8.90 -1.91 -10.03
N ILE A 202 9.85 -2.84 -9.98
CA ILE A 202 10.18 -3.72 -11.09
C ILE A 202 10.44 -5.13 -10.59
N ASN A 203 9.91 -6.13 -11.31
CA ASN A 203 10.27 -7.52 -11.12
C ASN A 203 11.41 -7.88 -12.07
N CYS A 204 12.58 -8.22 -11.52
CA CYS A 204 13.80 -8.51 -12.28
C CYS A 204 13.69 -9.79 -13.12
N SER A 205 12.80 -10.73 -12.76
CA SER A 205 12.61 -11.98 -13.51
C SER A 205 11.69 -11.83 -14.73
N ALA A 206 11.01 -10.68 -14.88
CA ALA A 206 10.02 -10.49 -15.94
C ALA A 206 10.62 -10.12 -17.31
N PHE A 207 11.91 -9.83 -17.37
CA PHE A 207 12.57 -9.32 -18.55
C PHE A 207 13.79 -10.16 -18.94
N SER A 208 14.13 -10.18 -20.24
CA SER A 208 15.46 -10.65 -20.66
C SER A 208 16.54 -9.68 -20.15
N ARG A 209 17.79 -10.16 -20.08
CA ARG A 209 18.93 -9.39 -19.56
C ARG A 209 19.05 -8.01 -20.21
N GLU A 210 19.05 -7.95 -21.55
CA GLU A 210 19.24 -6.73 -22.31
C GLU A 210 18.08 -5.74 -22.09
N LEU A 211 16.85 -6.25 -22.01
CA LEU A 211 15.69 -5.44 -21.73
C LEU A 211 15.71 -4.89 -20.32
N LEU A 212 16.06 -5.73 -19.33
CA LEU A 212 16.15 -5.31 -17.93
C LEU A 212 17.19 -4.21 -17.73
N GLU A 213 18.35 -4.33 -18.40
CA GLU A 213 19.38 -3.30 -18.35
C GLU A 213 18.87 -1.97 -18.92
N SER A 214 18.20 -2.03 -20.07
CA SER A 214 17.61 -0.86 -20.70
C SER A 214 16.48 -0.24 -19.89
N GLU A 215 15.65 -1.05 -19.21
CA GLU A 215 14.62 -0.54 -18.30
C GLU A 215 15.23 0.13 -17.07
N LEU A 216 16.18 -0.51 -16.39
CA LEU A 216 16.77 0.00 -15.16
C LEU A 216 17.58 1.30 -15.40
N PHE A 217 18.47 1.29 -16.39
CA PHE A 217 19.47 2.35 -16.57
C PHE A 217 19.16 3.31 -17.74
N GLY A 218 18.24 2.92 -18.63
CA GLY A 218 17.95 3.69 -19.84
C GLY A 218 19.03 3.54 -20.93
N HIS A 219 18.75 4.09 -22.09
CA HIS A 219 19.66 4.00 -23.24
C HIS A 219 19.65 5.28 -24.10
N LYS A 220 20.70 5.47 -24.87
CA LYS A 220 20.81 6.45 -25.93
C LYS A 220 20.33 5.89 -27.26
N ALA A 221 19.78 6.73 -28.10
CA ALA A 221 19.45 6.37 -29.46
C ALA A 221 20.67 5.79 -30.20
N GLY A 222 20.48 4.66 -30.91
CA GLY A 222 21.55 3.98 -31.65
C GLY A 222 22.47 3.08 -30.83
N SER A 223 22.24 2.89 -29.53
CA SER A 223 23.09 2.07 -28.65
C SER A 223 22.98 0.55 -28.90
N PHE A 224 21.85 0.11 -29.46
CA PHE A 224 21.62 -1.29 -29.89
C PHE A 224 20.55 -1.35 -30.98
N THR A 225 20.38 -2.50 -31.62
CA THR A 225 19.35 -2.71 -32.65
C THR A 225 17.95 -2.56 -32.06
N GLY A 226 17.24 -1.50 -32.48
CA GLY A 226 15.92 -1.14 -31.93
C GLY A 226 15.92 0.10 -31.02
N ALA A 227 17.06 0.64 -30.63
CA ALA A 227 17.16 1.89 -29.88
C ALA A 227 16.92 3.12 -30.75
N VAL A 228 15.66 3.38 -31.13
CA VAL A 228 15.28 4.47 -32.04
C VAL A 228 15.35 5.85 -31.39
N LYS A 229 15.09 5.92 -30.07
CA LYS A 229 15.04 7.19 -29.29
C LYS A 229 15.76 7.00 -27.96
N ASP A 230 16.20 8.12 -27.36
CA ASP A 230 16.67 8.12 -25.97
C ASP A 230 15.54 7.66 -25.03
N LYS A 231 15.89 6.78 -24.08
CA LYS A 231 14.97 6.32 -23.03
C LYS A 231 15.54 6.63 -21.66
N LYS A 232 14.70 7.18 -20.77
CA LYS A 232 15.03 7.29 -19.36
C LYS A 232 14.88 5.91 -18.69
N GLY A 233 15.80 5.60 -17.78
CA GLY A 233 15.72 4.39 -16.99
C GLY A 233 14.91 4.59 -15.70
N LEU A 234 14.46 3.47 -15.09
CA LEU A 234 13.67 3.47 -13.86
C LEU A 234 14.40 4.11 -12.68
N PHE A 235 15.74 4.07 -12.62
CA PHE A 235 16.51 4.82 -11.64
C PHE A 235 16.37 6.34 -11.79
N GLU A 236 16.21 6.86 -13.01
CA GLU A 236 15.92 8.29 -13.21
C GLU A 236 14.47 8.62 -12.83
N GLU A 237 13.52 7.74 -13.14
CA GLU A 237 12.11 7.91 -12.79
C GLU A 237 11.90 7.90 -11.28
N ALA A 238 12.66 7.05 -10.56
CA ALA A 238 12.63 6.96 -9.11
C ALA A 238 13.41 8.09 -8.41
N ASN A 239 13.99 9.04 -9.14
CA ASN A 239 14.84 10.08 -8.56
C ASN A 239 14.10 10.93 -7.52
N GLY A 240 14.69 11.08 -6.35
CA GLY A 240 14.09 11.70 -5.16
C GLY A 240 13.18 10.76 -4.36
N GLY A 241 12.79 9.61 -4.92
CA GLY A 241 11.85 8.64 -4.37
C GLY A 241 12.49 7.31 -3.96
N THR A 242 11.78 6.22 -4.26
CA THR A 242 12.17 4.84 -3.90
C THR A 242 12.04 3.93 -5.12
N ILE A 243 13.02 3.07 -5.33
CA ILE A 243 12.93 1.95 -6.27
C ILE A 243 12.79 0.63 -5.49
N PHE A 244 11.86 -0.22 -5.93
CA PHE A 244 11.69 -1.56 -5.42
C PHE A 244 12.08 -2.59 -6.49
N LEU A 245 13.07 -3.41 -6.17
CA LEU A 245 13.62 -4.45 -7.03
C LEU A 245 13.14 -5.81 -6.51
N ASP A 246 12.08 -6.36 -7.12
CA ASP A 246 11.59 -7.69 -6.75
C ASP A 246 12.39 -8.77 -7.48
N GLU A 247 12.56 -9.93 -6.83
CA GLU A 247 13.34 -11.08 -7.29
C GLU A 247 14.77 -10.70 -7.68
N ILE A 248 15.45 -9.94 -6.79
CA ILE A 248 16.82 -9.44 -7.01
C ILE A 248 17.85 -10.56 -7.26
N GLY A 249 17.59 -11.77 -6.76
CA GLY A 249 18.43 -12.95 -6.95
C GLY A 249 18.44 -13.48 -8.39
N GLU A 250 17.59 -12.94 -9.28
CA GLU A 250 17.54 -13.29 -10.70
C GLU A 250 18.45 -12.42 -11.59
N LEU A 251 19.11 -11.41 -11.02
CA LEU A 251 20.01 -10.54 -11.78
C LEU A 251 21.26 -11.25 -12.25
N ASP A 252 21.63 -11.02 -13.51
CA ASP A 252 22.94 -11.43 -14.05
C ASP A 252 24.09 -10.68 -13.39
N HIS A 253 25.28 -11.29 -13.35
CA HIS A 253 26.49 -10.75 -12.73
C HIS A 253 26.86 -9.32 -13.18
N ASP A 254 26.67 -8.99 -14.47
CA ASP A 254 26.98 -7.66 -15.00
C ASP A 254 26.02 -6.60 -14.47
N LEU A 255 24.71 -6.96 -14.36
CA LEU A 255 23.71 -6.07 -13.78
C LEU A 255 23.91 -5.90 -12.27
N GLN A 256 24.35 -6.96 -11.58
CA GLN A 256 24.73 -6.89 -10.18
C GLN A 256 25.87 -5.87 -9.95
N ALA A 257 26.91 -5.86 -10.81
CA ALA A 257 28.00 -4.89 -10.73
C ALA A 257 27.53 -3.44 -10.96
N LYS A 258 26.62 -3.23 -11.91
CA LYS A 258 26.02 -1.91 -12.17
C LYS A 258 25.17 -1.43 -11.02
N LEU A 259 24.37 -2.31 -10.43
CA LEU A 259 23.55 -2.01 -9.26
C LEU A 259 24.42 -1.65 -8.05
N LEU A 260 25.51 -2.39 -7.81
CA LEU A 260 26.46 -2.07 -6.74
C LEU A 260 26.99 -0.64 -6.88
N ARG A 261 27.36 -0.23 -8.10
CA ARG A 261 27.81 1.15 -8.36
C ARG A 261 26.74 2.18 -8.00
N VAL A 262 25.46 1.90 -8.31
CA VAL A 262 24.36 2.81 -7.92
C VAL A 262 24.22 2.89 -6.40
N LEU A 263 24.31 1.76 -5.70
CA LEU A 263 24.22 1.70 -4.24
C LEU A 263 25.35 2.48 -3.53
N GLU A 264 26.55 2.51 -4.13
CA GLU A 264 27.71 3.16 -3.54
C GLU A 264 27.80 4.64 -3.90
N THR A 265 27.58 4.98 -5.17
CA THR A 265 27.89 6.31 -5.70
C THR A 265 26.66 7.13 -6.06
N GLN A 266 25.47 6.53 -6.04
CA GLN A 266 24.24 7.13 -6.55
C GLN A 266 24.37 7.63 -7.99
N GLN A 267 25.17 6.91 -8.82
CA GLN A 267 25.42 7.24 -10.21
C GLN A 267 25.45 5.97 -11.06
N PHE A 268 25.06 6.12 -12.32
CA PHE A 268 25.15 5.05 -13.31
C PHE A 268 25.40 5.63 -14.72
N LEU A 269 25.73 4.77 -15.66
CA LEU A 269 25.84 5.09 -17.09
C LEU A 269 24.63 4.48 -17.80
N LYS A 270 24.00 5.28 -18.69
CA LYS A 270 23.02 4.74 -19.66
C LYS A 270 23.73 3.87 -20.68
N ILE A 271 23.01 2.94 -21.28
CA ILE A 271 23.55 2.17 -22.39
C ILE A 271 23.90 3.13 -23.55
N GLY A 272 25.15 3.05 -24.03
CA GLY A 272 25.65 3.92 -25.10
C GLY A 272 26.01 5.34 -24.68
N ASP A 273 25.99 5.67 -23.37
CA ASP A 273 26.42 6.99 -22.86
C ASP A 273 27.74 6.89 -22.08
N THR A 274 28.54 7.93 -22.16
CA THR A 274 29.81 8.07 -21.43
C THR A 274 29.67 8.97 -20.18
N LYS A 275 28.57 9.74 -20.09
CA LYS A 275 28.34 10.67 -19.00
C LYS A 275 27.57 9.99 -17.87
N PRO A 276 28.07 10.05 -16.60
CA PRO A 276 27.35 9.48 -15.47
C PRO A 276 26.07 10.30 -15.18
N THR A 277 24.97 9.58 -14.97
CA THR A 277 23.71 10.12 -14.50
C THR A 277 23.68 10.01 -12.96
N LYS A 278 23.45 11.13 -12.29
CA LYS A 278 23.31 11.18 -10.81
C LYS A 278 21.83 11.08 -10.43
N VAL A 279 21.56 10.32 -9.38
CA VAL A 279 20.22 10.14 -8.82
C VAL A 279 20.29 10.10 -7.29
N SER A 280 19.19 10.39 -6.63
CA SER A 280 19.03 10.20 -5.18
C SER A 280 17.86 9.24 -4.96
N VAL A 281 18.13 7.95 -4.87
CA VAL A 281 17.09 6.92 -4.83
C VAL A 281 17.30 6.02 -3.60
N ARG A 282 16.23 5.82 -2.81
CA ARG A 282 16.20 4.78 -1.80
C ARG A 282 15.94 3.43 -2.47
N ILE A 283 16.69 2.40 -2.11
CA ILE A 283 16.57 1.08 -2.70
C ILE A 283 15.94 0.12 -1.69
N LEU A 284 14.85 -0.53 -2.10
CA LEU A 284 14.24 -1.68 -1.45
C LEU A 284 14.43 -2.87 -2.39
N ALA A 285 14.89 -4.00 -1.90
CA ALA A 285 15.08 -5.21 -2.68
C ALA A 285 14.33 -6.37 -2.05
N ALA A 286 13.85 -7.31 -2.86
CA ALA A 286 13.18 -8.51 -2.38
C ALA A 286 13.63 -9.76 -3.14
N THR A 287 13.61 -10.90 -2.46
CA THR A 287 13.88 -12.20 -3.08
C THR A 287 13.26 -13.34 -2.27
N ASN A 288 12.97 -14.44 -2.96
CA ASN A 288 12.62 -15.72 -2.34
C ASN A 288 13.82 -16.67 -2.24
N ARG A 289 14.97 -16.33 -2.86
CA ARG A 289 16.18 -17.14 -2.84
C ARG A 289 17.00 -16.88 -1.58
N ASN A 290 17.75 -17.91 -1.15
CA ASN A 290 18.81 -17.73 -0.16
C ASN A 290 20.04 -17.12 -0.84
N LEU A 291 20.21 -15.81 -0.72
CA LEU A 291 21.34 -15.11 -1.37
C LEU A 291 22.71 -15.57 -0.83
N GLN A 292 22.81 -16.07 0.41
CA GLN A 292 24.07 -16.63 0.93
C GLN A 292 24.49 -17.88 0.17
N ASP A 293 23.52 -18.76 -0.12
CA ASP A 293 23.77 -19.94 -0.95
C ASP A 293 24.10 -19.56 -2.39
N GLU A 294 23.43 -18.54 -2.95
CA GLU A 294 23.74 -18.03 -4.30
C GLU A 294 25.16 -17.42 -4.36
N VAL A 295 25.62 -16.75 -3.28
CA VAL A 295 27.01 -16.26 -3.16
C VAL A 295 27.99 -17.43 -3.10
N ALA A 296 27.70 -18.48 -2.31
CA ALA A 296 28.55 -19.65 -2.20
C ALA A 296 28.73 -20.43 -3.54
N HIS A 297 27.71 -20.32 -4.42
CA HIS A 297 27.74 -20.92 -5.77
C HIS A 297 28.15 -19.97 -6.89
N ASP A 298 28.68 -18.78 -6.54
CA ASP A 298 29.18 -17.75 -7.47
C ASP A 298 28.08 -17.20 -8.44
N LYS A 299 26.79 -17.31 -8.06
CA LYS A 299 25.65 -16.79 -8.81
C LYS A 299 25.27 -15.38 -8.36
N PHE A 300 25.68 -14.99 -7.18
CA PHE A 300 25.45 -13.66 -6.63
C PHE A 300 26.73 -13.09 -6.04
N ARG A 301 27.00 -11.81 -6.30
CA ARG A 301 28.24 -11.17 -5.82
C ARG A 301 28.17 -10.93 -4.31
N SER A 302 29.21 -11.27 -3.62
CA SER A 302 29.34 -11.08 -2.16
C SER A 302 29.31 -9.59 -1.76
N ASP A 303 29.97 -8.72 -2.54
CA ASP A 303 30.00 -7.27 -2.30
C ASP A 303 28.60 -6.64 -2.40
N LEU A 304 27.82 -7.02 -3.40
CA LEU A 304 26.42 -6.59 -3.55
C LEU A 304 25.53 -7.13 -2.42
N PHE A 305 25.71 -8.41 -2.04
CA PHE A 305 24.97 -9.00 -0.93
C PHE A 305 25.15 -8.20 0.36
N TYR A 306 26.36 -7.89 0.76
CA TYR A 306 26.61 -7.09 1.98
C TYR A 306 26.05 -5.67 1.88
N ARG A 307 26.02 -5.09 0.69
CA ARG A 307 25.48 -3.74 0.50
C ARG A 307 23.95 -3.70 0.52
N LEU A 308 23.28 -4.77 0.06
CA LEU A 308 21.82 -4.92 0.12
C LEU A 308 21.33 -5.36 1.51
N SER A 309 22.09 -6.18 2.21
CA SER A 309 21.70 -6.82 3.46
C SER A 309 21.93 -5.97 4.72
N VAL A 310 22.10 -4.64 4.58
CA VAL A 310 22.27 -3.72 5.71
C VAL A 310 21.10 -3.81 6.69
N PHE A 311 19.88 -3.92 6.19
CA PHE A 311 18.70 -4.18 7.00
C PHE A 311 17.85 -5.25 6.34
N GLN A 312 17.63 -6.35 7.05
CA GLN A 312 16.86 -7.48 6.53
C GLN A 312 15.52 -7.61 7.27
N ILE A 313 14.47 -7.90 6.50
CA ILE A 313 13.14 -8.23 7.02
C ILE A 313 12.72 -9.55 6.39
N THR A 314 12.53 -10.58 7.22
CA THR A 314 12.02 -11.87 6.76
C THR A 314 10.51 -11.92 7.00
N LEU A 315 9.75 -12.16 5.92
CA LEU A 315 8.31 -12.34 5.98
C LEU A 315 7.99 -13.81 6.24
N PRO A 316 7.15 -14.11 7.25
CA PRO A 316 6.75 -15.47 7.54
C PRO A 316 5.90 -16.05 6.42
N ALA A 317 6.09 -17.34 6.14
CA ALA A 317 5.19 -18.09 5.27
C ALA A 317 3.79 -18.18 5.90
N LEU A 318 2.74 -18.33 5.07
CA LEU A 318 1.36 -18.33 5.56
C LEU A 318 1.08 -19.46 6.55
N ARG A 319 1.72 -20.63 6.37
CA ARG A 319 1.67 -21.77 7.30
C ARG A 319 2.26 -21.49 8.71
N GLU A 320 3.11 -20.48 8.83
CA GLU A 320 3.72 -20.05 10.10
C GLU A 320 2.85 -19.02 10.84
N ARG A 321 1.79 -18.50 10.18
CA ARG A 321 0.82 -17.55 10.71
C ARG A 321 -0.62 -18.03 10.50
N LYS A 322 -0.90 -19.27 10.91
CA LYS A 322 -2.21 -19.91 10.69
C LYS A 322 -3.39 -19.11 11.26
N THR A 323 -3.19 -18.41 12.38
CA THR A 323 -4.20 -17.53 12.98
C THR A 323 -4.64 -16.39 12.08
N ASP A 324 -3.83 -16.01 11.10
CA ASP A 324 -4.13 -14.92 10.18
C ASP A 324 -4.92 -15.39 8.95
N ILE A 325 -4.93 -16.71 8.66
CA ILE A 325 -5.57 -17.27 7.44
C ILE A 325 -7.05 -16.90 7.39
N GLY A 326 -7.77 -17.12 8.49
CA GLY A 326 -9.19 -16.79 8.56
C GLY A 326 -9.49 -15.30 8.35
N LEU A 327 -8.68 -14.42 8.94
CA LEU A 327 -8.79 -12.96 8.78
C LEU A 327 -8.52 -12.52 7.33
N ILE A 328 -7.47 -13.07 6.72
CA ILE A 328 -7.10 -12.78 5.33
C ILE A 328 -8.18 -13.29 4.38
N ALA A 329 -8.68 -14.52 4.61
CA ALA A 329 -9.74 -15.11 3.80
C ALA A 329 -11.03 -14.28 3.88
N GLN A 330 -11.46 -13.86 5.08
CA GLN A 330 -12.65 -13.04 5.25
C GLN A 330 -12.54 -11.69 4.51
N ASN A 331 -11.37 -11.06 4.56
CA ASN A 331 -11.14 -9.82 3.82
C ASN A 331 -11.24 -10.05 2.30
N PHE A 332 -10.66 -11.14 1.77
CA PHE A 332 -10.77 -11.47 0.35
C PHE A 332 -12.21 -11.82 -0.05
N ILE A 333 -12.96 -12.55 0.80
CA ILE A 333 -14.37 -12.87 0.54
C ILE A 333 -15.16 -11.56 0.37
N GLN A 334 -15.03 -10.62 1.31
CA GLN A 334 -15.72 -9.33 1.24
C GLN A 334 -15.32 -8.54 0.00
N HIS A 335 -14.02 -8.49 -0.29
CA HIS A 335 -13.50 -7.78 -1.47
C HIS A 335 -14.06 -8.35 -2.78
N PHE A 336 -14.00 -9.67 -2.97
CA PHE A 336 -14.46 -10.30 -4.20
C PHE A 336 -15.98 -10.37 -4.30
N ALA A 337 -16.71 -10.59 -3.20
CA ALA A 337 -18.17 -10.54 -3.19
C ALA A 337 -18.68 -9.16 -3.65
N ALA A 338 -18.09 -8.08 -3.14
CA ALA A 338 -18.41 -6.72 -3.60
C ALA A 338 -18.10 -6.51 -5.08
N LYS A 339 -16.96 -7.04 -5.59
CA LYS A 339 -16.55 -6.90 -6.99
C LYS A 339 -17.50 -7.60 -7.96
N VAL A 340 -18.06 -8.75 -7.58
CA VAL A 340 -19.01 -9.51 -8.41
C VAL A 340 -20.47 -9.25 -8.03
N ASN A 341 -20.72 -8.29 -7.13
CA ASN A 341 -22.07 -7.91 -6.66
C ASN A 341 -22.87 -9.08 -6.07
N LYS A 342 -22.20 -9.98 -5.31
CA LYS A 342 -22.80 -11.09 -4.58
C LYS A 342 -22.86 -10.77 -3.08
N HIS A 343 -23.91 -11.25 -2.40
CA HIS A 343 -24.05 -11.15 -0.95
C HIS A 343 -23.51 -12.41 -0.27
N ILE A 344 -22.18 -12.48 -0.08
CA ILE A 344 -21.51 -13.58 0.61
C ILE A 344 -20.99 -13.06 1.95
N THR A 345 -21.45 -13.67 3.04
CA THR A 345 -21.13 -13.24 4.42
C THR A 345 -19.83 -13.82 4.95
N GLY A 346 -19.41 -15.00 4.45
CA GLY A 346 -18.21 -15.70 4.90
C GLY A 346 -18.11 -17.11 4.33
N GLY A 347 -17.25 -17.90 4.96
CA GLY A 347 -17.15 -19.34 4.68
C GLY A 347 -17.77 -20.15 5.82
N THR A 348 -18.33 -21.33 5.50
CA THR A 348 -18.82 -22.28 6.48
C THR A 348 -17.69 -22.71 7.44
N PRO A 349 -18.00 -23.18 8.68
CA PRO A 349 -16.97 -23.66 9.59
C PRO A 349 -16.08 -24.77 8.99
N GLU A 350 -16.64 -25.62 8.15
CA GLU A 350 -15.90 -26.68 7.46
C GLU A 350 -14.94 -26.10 6.43
N PHE A 351 -15.37 -25.11 5.63
CA PHE A 351 -14.54 -24.38 4.68
C PHE A 351 -13.34 -23.72 5.40
N LEU A 352 -13.60 -22.98 6.48
CA LEU A 352 -12.57 -22.31 7.27
C LEU A 352 -11.55 -23.30 7.84
N LYS A 353 -12.03 -24.40 8.41
CA LYS A 353 -11.15 -25.46 8.96
C LYS A 353 -10.23 -26.05 7.89
N LYS A 354 -10.73 -26.30 6.69
CA LYS A 354 -9.93 -26.85 5.59
C LYS A 354 -8.87 -25.84 5.12
N ILE A 355 -9.19 -24.56 4.97
CA ILE A 355 -8.21 -23.55 4.57
C ILE A 355 -7.14 -23.29 5.63
N GLU A 356 -7.47 -23.39 6.93
CA GLU A 356 -6.51 -23.26 8.03
C GLU A 356 -5.56 -24.46 8.15
N ALA A 357 -6.02 -25.64 7.74
CA ALA A 357 -5.22 -26.86 7.77
C ALA A 357 -4.24 -26.98 6.60
N TYR A 358 -4.47 -26.29 5.50
CA TYR A 358 -3.66 -26.37 4.30
C TYR A 358 -2.31 -25.65 4.44
N ASN A 359 -1.28 -26.12 3.73
CA ASN A 359 0.09 -25.61 3.88
C ASN A 359 0.41 -24.33 3.07
N TRP A 360 -0.40 -24.02 2.08
CA TRP A 360 -0.28 -22.80 1.25
C TRP A 360 1.11 -22.60 0.63
N PRO A 361 1.59 -23.49 -0.27
CA PRO A 361 2.88 -23.31 -0.92
C PRO A 361 2.99 -22.02 -1.72
N GLY A 362 1.89 -21.49 -2.26
CA GLY A 362 1.80 -20.17 -2.91
C GLY A 362 1.40 -19.04 -1.98
N ASN A 363 1.39 -19.28 -0.66
CA ASN A 363 1.12 -18.30 0.39
C ASN A 363 -0.17 -17.48 0.17
N VAL A 364 -0.13 -16.18 0.42
CA VAL A 364 -1.31 -15.28 0.30
C VAL A 364 -1.79 -15.16 -1.15
N ARG A 365 -0.89 -15.30 -2.14
CA ARG A 365 -1.27 -15.26 -3.56
C ARG A 365 -2.15 -16.46 -3.94
N GLU A 366 -1.82 -17.64 -3.45
CA GLU A 366 -2.64 -18.85 -3.65
C GLU A 366 -3.96 -18.75 -2.90
N LEU A 367 -3.96 -18.34 -1.62
CA LEU A 367 -5.17 -18.12 -0.85
C LEU A 367 -6.13 -17.15 -1.56
N LYS A 368 -5.61 -16.04 -2.05
CA LYS A 368 -6.38 -15.06 -2.82
C LYS A 368 -7.08 -15.68 -4.03
N ASN A 369 -6.34 -16.46 -4.82
CA ASN A 369 -6.88 -17.10 -6.03
C ASN A 369 -7.94 -18.16 -5.69
N VAL A 370 -7.73 -18.95 -4.63
CA VAL A 370 -8.69 -19.95 -4.15
C VAL A 370 -10.00 -19.28 -3.70
N ILE A 371 -9.89 -18.19 -2.91
CA ILE A 371 -11.07 -17.45 -2.46
C ILE A 371 -11.80 -16.76 -3.64
N GLU A 372 -11.06 -16.14 -4.56
CA GLU A 372 -11.67 -15.52 -5.76
C GLU A 372 -12.48 -16.53 -6.56
N ARG A 373 -11.90 -17.72 -6.81
CA ARG A 373 -12.60 -18.82 -7.49
C ARG A 373 -13.83 -19.28 -6.71
N ALA A 374 -13.70 -19.49 -5.39
CA ALA A 374 -14.82 -19.94 -4.56
C ALA A 374 -15.98 -18.93 -4.57
N VAL A 375 -15.70 -17.63 -4.51
CA VAL A 375 -16.69 -16.54 -4.59
C VAL A 375 -17.40 -16.55 -5.93
N ILE A 376 -16.66 -16.75 -7.04
CA ILE A 376 -17.26 -16.83 -8.39
C ILE A 376 -18.23 -18.00 -8.49
N LEU A 377 -17.85 -19.18 -7.98
CA LEU A 377 -18.62 -20.42 -8.05
C LEU A 377 -19.76 -20.51 -7.01
N CYS A 378 -19.75 -19.67 -5.99
CA CYS A 378 -20.75 -19.70 -4.93
C CYS A 378 -22.09 -19.16 -5.43
N ASP A 379 -23.15 -19.97 -5.36
CA ASP A 379 -24.52 -19.54 -5.64
C ASP A 379 -25.32 -19.16 -4.39
N GLY A 380 -24.75 -19.43 -3.20
CA GLY A 380 -25.35 -19.16 -1.89
C GLY A 380 -24.81 -17.89 -1.21
N HIS A 381 -25.06 -17.81 0.10
CA HIS A 381 -24.58 -16.70 0.96
C HIS A 381 -23.31 -17.02 1.74
N GLU A 382 -22.84 -18.26 1.73
CA GLU A 382 -21.61 -18.70 2.40
C GLU A 382 -20.81 -19.63 1.48
N LEU A 383 -19.49 -19.56 1.57
CA LEU A 383 -18.61 -20.46 0.85
C LEU A 383 -18.59 -21.82 1.50
N ASP A 384 -18.99 -22.85 0.78
CA ASP A 384 -18.97 -24.24 1.22
C ASP A 384 -17.65 -24.93 0.88
N ALA A 385 -17.30 -25.96 1.64
CA ALA A 385 -16.06 -26.72 1.48
C ALA A 385 -15.95 -27.44 0.11
N SER A 386 -17.05 -27.71 -0.55
CA SER A 386 -17.08 -28.28 -1.90
C SER A 386 -16.56 -27.34 -3.00
N LEU A 387 -16.50 -26.03 -2.71
CA LEU A 387 -15.96 -25.01 -3.63
C LEU A 387 -14.42 -24.98 -3.61
N LEU A 388 -13.79 -25.63 -2.62
CA LEU A 388 -12.33 -25.73 -2.53
C LEU A 388 -11.78 -26.67 -3.62
N PRO A 389 -10.59 -26.40 -4.14
CA PRO A 389 -9.89 -27.32 -5.02
C PRO A 389 -9.67 -28.70 -4.36
N TYR A 390 -9.58 -29.74 -5.16
CA TYR A 390 -9.44 -31.12 -4.69
C TYR A 390 -8.24 -31.35 -3.76
N GLU A 391 -7.19 -30.56 -3.93
CA GLU A 391 -5.98 -30.61 -3.09
C GLU A 391 -6.28 -30.40 -1.59
N PHE A 392 -7.42 -29.79 -1.26
CA PHE A 392 -7.88 -29.56 0.11
C PHE A 392 -8.64 -30.77 0.70
N GLU A 393 -9.00 -31.75 -0.12
CA GLU A 393 -9.65 -32.98 0.34
C GLU A 393 -8.64 -34.04 0.81
N VAL A 394 -7.41 -33.94 0.29
CA VAL A 394 -6.32 -34.82 0.69
C VAL A 394 -5.74 -34.27 1.99
N ALA A 395 -6.20 -34.78 3.15
CA ALA A 395 -5.56 -34.49 4.42
C ALA A 395 -4.04 -34.70 4.28
N PRO A 396 -3.18 -33.89 4.95
CA PRO A 396 -1.77 -34.13 5.02
C PRO A 396 -1.51 -35.38 5.89
N SER A 397 -1.83 -36.55 5.36
CA SER A 397 -1.35 -37.78 5.89
C SER A 397 0.15 -37.84 5.62
N GLN A 398 0.94 -37.70 6.69
CA GLN A 398 2.35 -38.00 6.84
C GLN A 398 3.04 -38.27 5.50
N SER A 399 3.80 -37.29 5.03
CA SER A 399 4.66 -37.43 3.84
C SER A 399 5.75 -38.48 4.11
N ASN A 400 5.41 -39.73 3.96
CA ASN A 400 6.36 -40.72 3.57
C ASN A 400 6.71 -40.42 2.11
N ASN A 401 7.92 -39.93 1.88
CA ASN A 401 8.70 -39.83 0.64
C ASN A 401 8.00 -40.28 -0.66
N ILE A 402 6.96 -39.57 -1.07
CA ILE A 402 6.39 -39.72 -2.41
C ILE A 402 7.20 -38.78 -3.31
N SER A 403 8.17 -39.31 -4.01
CA SER A 403 8.90 -38.56 -5.01
C SER A 403 7.95 -38.15 -6.12
N ALA A 404 7.81 -36.86 -6.35
CA ALA A 404 7.02 -36.30 -7.46
C ALA A 404 7.55 -36.76 -8.84
N PHE A 405 8.72 -37.39 -8.88
CA PHE A 405 9.39 -37.91 -10.06
C PHE A 405 9.27 -39.43 -10.22
N ASP A 406 8.66 -40.11 -9.24
CA ASP A 406 8.48 -41.55 -9.30
C ASP A 406 7.11 -41.91 -9.91
N LEU A 407 7.15 -42.56 -11.06
CA LEU A 407 5.96 -42.94 -11.81
C LEU A 407 5.02 -43.84 -11.00
N SER A 408 5.60 -44.77 -10.17
CA SER A 408 4.83 -45.66 -9.31
C SER A 408 4.01 -44.93 -8.27
N SER A 409 4.53 -43.84 -7.73
CA SER A 409 3.83 -42.98 -6.78
C SER A 409 2.66 -42.25 -7.42
N ILE A 410 2.82 -41.73 -8.64
CA ILE A 410 1.76 -41.07 -9.41
C ILE A 410 0.68 -42.09 -9.80
N GLU A 411 1.08 -43.26 -10.23
CA GLU A 411 0.18 -44.33 -10.62
C GLU A 411 -0.67 -44.81 -9.43
N LYS A 412 -0.04 -45.02 -8.27
CA LYS A 412 -0.74 -45.35 -7.01
C LYS A 412 -1.83 -44.32 -6.67
N LEU A 413 -1.47 -43.03 -6.68
CA LEU A 413 -2.41 -41.94 -6.39
C LEU A 413 -3.56 -41.90 -7.41
N HIS A 414 -3.27 -42.11 -8.68
CA HIS A 414 -4.29 -42.10 -9.74
C HIS A 414 -5.25 -43.28 -9.62
N ILE A 415 -4.76 -44.48 -9.35
CA ILE A 415 -5.57 -45.68 -9.10
C ILE A 415 -6.47 -45.44 -7.87
N GLN A 416 -5.94 -44.92 -6.78
CA GLN A 416 -6.70 -44.66 -5.56
C GLN A 416 -7.81 -43.60 -5.81
N ARG A 417 -7.52 -42.58 -6.61
CA ARG A 417 -8.50 -41.54 -7.00
C ARG A 417 -9.67 -42.14 -7.79
N VAL A 418 -9.38 -43.00 -8.75
CA VAL A 418 -10.43 -43.61 -9.58
C VAL A 418 -11.25 -44.60 -8.76
N LEU A 419 -10.63 -45.35 -7.84
CA LEU A 419 -11.36 -46.24 -6.94
C LEU A 419 -12.32 -45.48 -6.01
N ASN A 420 -11.89 -44.36 -5.46
CA ASN A 420 -12.74 -43.51 -4.63
C ASN A 420 -13.90 -42.95 -5.45
N HIS A 421 -13.65 -42.49 -6.67
CA HIS A 421 -14.70 -41.99 -7.60
C HIS A 421 -15.73 -43.07 -7.95
N THR A 422 -15.33 -44.33 -8.10
CA THR A 422 -16.23 -45.46 -8.40
C THR A 422 -16.78 -46.14 -7.16
N HIS A 423 -16.62 -45.51 -5.96
CA HIS A 423 -17.06 -46.07 -4.67
C HIS A 423 -16.61 -47.51 -4.42
N GLY A 424 -15.40 -47.84 -4.88
CA GLY A 424 -14.79 -49.18 -4.74
C GLY A 424 -15.19 -50.18 -5.84
N ASN A 425 -15.95 -49.76 -6.84
CA ASN A 425 -16.31 -50.62 -7.97
C ASN A 425 -15.09 -50.85 -8.87
N ARG A 426 -14.41 -52.00 -8.68
CA ARG A 426 -13.14 -52.34 -9.35
C ARG A 426 -13.30 -52.56 -10.88
N ALA A 427 -14.46 -53.08 -11.33
CA ALA A 427 -14.71 -53.27 -12.76
C ALA A 427 -14.86 -51.93 -13.49
N GLU A 428 -15.56 -51.00 -12.91
CA GLU A 428 -15.71 -49.65 -13.44
C GLU A 428 -14.45 -48.82 -13.35
N ALA A 429 -13.71 -48.95 -12.26
CA ALA A 429 -12.38 -48.33 -12.09
C ALA A 429 -11.39 -48.81 -13.17
N ALA A 430 -11.35 -50.13 -13.47
CA ALA A 430 -10.51 -50.66 -14.52
C ALA A 430 -10.88 -50.09 -15.90
N ARG A 431 -12.15 -49.92 -16.16
CA ARG A 431 -12.67 -49.30 -17.41
C ARG A 431 -12.25 -47.82 -17.52
N LEU A 432 -12.41 -47.03 -16.45
CA LEU A 432 -12.01 -45.61 -16.41
C LEU A 432 -10.51 -45.42 -16.55
N LEU A 433 -9.73 -46.33 -15.96
CA LEU A 433 -8.27 -46.31 -16.05
C LEU A 433 -7.76 -46.87 -17.41
N ASN A 434 -8.64 -47.35 -18.25
CA ASN A 434 -8.31 -48.01 -19.52
C ASN A 434 -7.29 -49.15 -19.39
N ILE A 435 -7.41 -49.94 -18.30
CA ILE A 435 -6.56 -51.14 -18.04
C ILE A 435 -7.42 -52.39 -17.84
N GLY A 436 -6.80 -53.56 -18.06
CA GLY A 436 -7.44 -54.82 -17.76
C GLY A 436 -7.73 -54.99 -16.26
N ILE A 437 -8.87 -55.59 -15.92
CA ILE A 437 -9.26 -55.82 -14.52
C ILE A 437 -8.23 -56.63 -13.73
N ALA A 438 -7.56 -57.60 -14.36
CA ALA A 438 -6.47 -58.39 -13.79
C ALA A 438 -5.25 -57.48 -13.48
N THR A 439 -4.97 -56.49 -14.33
CA THR A 439 -3.87 -55.53 -14.15
C THR A 439 -4.19 -54.63 -12.96
N LEU A 440 -5.45 -54.19 -12.81
CA LEU A 440 -5.87 -53.40 -11.66
C LEU A 440 -5.68 -54.19 -10.34
N TYR A 441 -6.12 -55.43 -10.28
CA TYR A 441 -5.95 -56.25 -9.08
C TYR A 441 -4.48 -56.45 -8.71
N ARG A 442 -3.57 -56.70 -9.69
CA ARG A 442 -2.18 -56.78 -9.46
C ARG A 442 -1.60 -55.51 -8.86
N LYS A 443 -1.96 -54.36 -9.41
CA LYS A 443 -1.51 -53.05 -8.93
C LYS A 443 -2.09 -52.67 -7.57
N LEU A 444 -3.33 -53.05 -7.27
CA LEU A 444 -3.90 -52.87 -5.92
C LEU A 444 -3.09 -53.65 -4.88
N LYS A 445 -2.71 -54.88 -5.19
CA LYS A 445 -1.87 -55.72 -4.30
C LYS A 445 -0.46 -55.14 -4.16
N GLU A 446 0.15 -54.69 -5.26
CA GLU A 446 1.49 -54.08 -5.30
C GLU A 446 1.57 -52.83 -4.45
N TYR A 447 0.51 -52.00 -4.47
CA TYR A 447 0.44 -50.70 -3.77
C TYR A 447 -0.22 -50.78 -2.40
N GLY A 448 -0.66 -51.96 -1.94
CA GLY A 448 -1.34 -52.14 -0.64
C GLY A 448 -2.68 -51.38 -0.54
N LEU A 449 -3.46 -51.36 -1.62
CA LEU A 449 -4.77 -50.68 -1.72
C LEU A 449 -5.94 -51.67 -1.76
N GLU A 450 -5.78 -52.90 -1.24
CA GLU A 450 -6.82 -53.94 -1.25
C GLU A 450 -8.05 -53.64 -0.39
#